data_89c52d837b872d10bb96e493d3388fe3
#
_entry.id   89c52d837b872d10bb96e493d3388fe3
#
_cell.length_a   1.000
_cell.length_b   1.000
_cell.length_c   1.000
_cell.angle_alpha   90.00
_cell.angle_beta   90.00
_cell.angle_gamma   90.00
#
_symmetry.space_group_name_H-M   'P 1'
#
loop_
_entity.id
_entity.type
_entity.pdbx_description
1 polymer ?
#
loop_
_entity_poly.entity_id
_entity_poly.type
_entity_poly.pdbx_seq_one_letter_code
_entity_poly.pdbx_strand_id
1 'polypeptide(L)'
;MKRLITLCLLGACFLSAPAQNYVSQVWVADQGNGTYKNPVLYADYSDPDVCRVGDDYYLTSSSFNCLPGLQILHSKDLVNWTIIGAAVRYALPPVTDVRPEHGNRVWAPSIRHHNGEFYIFWGDPDQGVFMVKAKDPKGPWS
;
A
#
# COMPACT_ATOMS: atom_id res chain seq x y z
N MET A 1 22.52 -42.16 47.98
CA MET A 1 22.75 -41.92 46.53
C MET A 1 21.88 -40.74 46.11
N LYS A 2 22.48 -39.53 45.99
CA LYS A 2 21.78 -38.31 45.55
C LYS A 2 22.00 -38.17 44.05
N ARG A 3 20.93 -38.23 43.23
CA ARG A 3 21.00 -37.98 41.77
C ARG A 3 20.93 -36.48 41.53
N LEU A 4 21.99 -35.92 40.97
CA LEU A 4 22.06 -34.56 40.50
C LEU A 4 21.39 -34.50 39.12
N ILE A 5 20.31 -33.76 38.99
CA ILE A 5 19.67 -33.51 37.70
C ILE A 5 20.26 -32.21 37.18
N THR A 6 21.10 -32.31 36.15
CA THR A 6 21.63 -31.14 35.44
C THR A 6 20.62 -30.68 34.44
N LEU A 7 20.01 -29.50 34.69
CA LEU A 7 19.07 -28.84 33.80
C LEU A 7 19.87 -28.03 32.76
N CYS A 8 19.99 -28.52 31.52
CA CYS A 8 20.55 -27.76 30.42
C CYS A 8 19.51 -26.74 29.93
N LEU A 9 19.69 -25.47 30.26
CA LEU A 9 18.97 -24.36 29.64
C LEU A 9 19.54 -24.14 28.24
N LEU A 10 18.82 -24.60 27.21
CA LEU A 10 19.03 -24.17 25.83
C LEU A 10 18.52 -22.73 25.68
N GLY A 11 19.45 -21.79 25.76
CA GLY A 11 19.17 -20.40 25.37
C GLY A 11 18.95 -20.31 23.85
N ALA A 12 17.70 -20.18 23.40
CA ALA A 12 17.39 -19.85 22.00
C ALA A 12 17.82 -18.40 21.75
N CYS A 13 18.97 -18.18 21.16
CA CYS A 13 19.34 -16.89 20.58
C CYS A 13 18.47 -16.65 19.37
N PHE A 14 17.45 -15.82 19.51
CA PHE A 14 16.75 -15.24 18.36
C PHE A 14 17.69 -14.26 17.66
N LEU A 15 18.42 -14.74 16.65
CA LEU A 15 19.10 -13.87 15.71
C LEU A 15 18.01 -13.21 14.86
N SER A 16 17.64 -11.97 15.20
CA SER A 16 16.87 -11.13 14.30
C SER A 16 17.74 -10.82 13.07
N ALA A 17 17.54 -11.55 11.99
CA ALA A 17 18.14 -11.17 10.71
C ALA A 17 17.55 -9.80 10.32
N PRO A 18 18.38 -8.81 9.97
CA PRO A 18 17.86 -7.56 9.42
C PRO A 18 17.06 -7.88 8.17
N ALA A 19 15.84 -7.34 8.08
CA ALA A 19 15.04 -7.47 6.88
C ALA A 19 15.83 -6.85 5.72
N GLN A 20 16.29 -7.69 4.80
CA GLN A 20 17.01 -7.22 3.63
C GLN A 20 15.98 -6.55 2.72
N ASN A 21 16.17 -5.25 2.45
CA ASN A 21 15.35 -4.55 1.46
C ASN A 21 15.56 -5.23 0.11
N TYR A 22 14.53 -5.94 -0.35
CA TYR A 22 14.57 -6.56 -1.66
C TYR A 22 14.43 -5.48 -2.73
N VAL A 23 15.42 -5.35 -3.56
CA VAL A 23 15.36 -4.53 -4.77
C VAL A 23 15.17 -5.47 -5.95
N SER A 24 14.09 -5.29 -6.69
CA SER A 24 13.81 -6.08 -7.90
C SER A 24 14.92 -5.88 -8.91
N GLN A 25 15.43 -6.97 -9.50
CA GLN A 25 16.37 -6.92 -10.61
C GLN A 25 15.68 -7.04 -11.99
N VAL A 26 14.37 -7.32 -11.98
CA VAL A 26 13.59 -7.43 -13.22
C VAL A 26 13.35 -6.05 -13.83
N TRP A 27 13.05 -5.08 -12.99
CA TRP A 27 12.84 -3.70 -13.42
C TRP A 27 13.27 -2.73 -12.32
N VAL A 28 14.20 -1.86 -12.66
CA VAL A 28 14.67 -0.77 -11.79
C VAL A 28 14.51 0.53 -12.58
N ALA A 29 13.58 1.37 -12.15
CA ALA A 29 13.30 2.64 -12.82
C ALA A 29 14.45 3.64 -12.61
N ASP A 30 14.92 3.80 -11.37
CA ASP A 30 16.05 4.66 -11.03
C ASP A 30 17.36 4.07 -11.55
N GLN A 31 18.11 4.85 -12.35
CA GLN A 31 19.37 4.41 -12.94
C GLN A 31 20.59 4.77 -12.06
N GLY A 32 20.39 5.41 -10.90
CA GLY A 32 21.45 5.78 -9.95
C GLY A 32 22.38 6.92 -10.42
N ASN A 33 22.08 7.55 -11.54
CA ASN A 33 22.88 8.62 -12.14
C ASN A 33 22.11 9.94 -12.32
N GLY A 34 20.96 10.09 -11.63
CA GLY A 34 20.04 11.22 -11.78
C GLY A 34 19.07 11.10 -12.94
N THR A 35 19.02 9.95 -13.62
CA THR A 35 18.03 9.64 -14.66
C THR A 35 17.15 8.48 -14.25
N TYR A 36 15.99 8.35 -14.88
CA TYR A 36 15.10 7.22 -14.71
C TYR A 36 14.50 6.77 -16.05
N LYS A 37 13.94 5.58 -16.07
CA LYS A 37 13.22 5.03 -17.21
C LYS A 37 11.77 4.73 -16.86
N ASN A 38 10.88 4.90 -17.81
CA ASN A 38 9.48 4.54 -17.67
C ASN A 38 9.22 3.06 -18.02
N PRO A 39 8.18 2.46 -17.39
CA PRO A 39 7.36 3.03 -16.34
C PRO A 39 8.13 3.07 -15.00
N VAL A 40 7.86 4.09 -14.16
CA VAL A 40 8.46 4.18 -12.80
C VAL A 40 7.92 3.08 -11.88
N LEU A 41 6.70 2.61 -12.14
CA LEU A 41 6.06 1.44 -11.49
C LEU A 41 5.80 0.39 -12.57
N TYR A 42 6.50 -0.74 -12.49
CA TYR A 42 6.35 -1.86 -13.45
C TYR A 42 5.22 -2.79 -13.01
N ALA A 43 4.01 -2.24 -12.94
CA ALA A 43 2.78 -2.93 -12.56
C ALA A 43 1.57 -2.16 -13.07
N ASP A 44 0.38 -2.75 -12.97
CA ASP A 44 -0.87 -2.07 -13.29
C ASP A 44 -1.25 -1.13 -12.14
N TYR A 45 -1.17 0.17 -12.41
CA TYR A 45 -1.63 1.27 -11.59
C TYR A 45 -2.49 2.19 -12.45
N SER A 46 -3.70 1.73 -12.81
CA SER A 46 -4.57 2.51 -13.68
C SER A 46 -5.16 3.71 -12.93
N ASP A 47 -5.39 4.80 -13.66
CA ASP A 47 -5.95 6.06 -13.15
C ASP A 47 -5.23 6.56 -11.88
N PRO A 48 -3.89 6.65 -11.87
CA PRO A 48 -3.16 7.03 -10.67
C PRO A 48 -3.39 8.50 -10.34
N ASP A 49 -3.55 8.79 -9.05
CA ASP A 49 -3.55 10.16 -8.54
C ASP A 49 -2.53 10.33 -7.43
N VAL A 50 -1.90 11.49 -7.37
CA VAL A 50 -0.78 11.79 -6.45
C VAL A 50 -1.04 13.09 -5.71
N CYS A 51 -0.82 13.10 -4.40
CA CYS A 51 -0.72 14.34 -3.63
C CYS A 51 0.66 14.50 -2.98
N ARG A 52 1.09 15.76 -2.83
CA ARG A 52 2.32 16.11 -2.12
C ARG A 52 1.99 16.69 -0.75
N VAL A 53 2.73 16.23 0.28
CA VAL A 53 2.65 16.78 1.64
C VAL A 53 4.07 17.00 2.15
N GLY A 54 4.49 18.26 2.22
CA GLY A 54 5.89 18.59 2.50
C GLY A 54 6.81 18.06 1.40
N ASP A 55 7.74 17.18 1.76
CA ASP A 55 8.68 16.54 0.84
C ASP A 55 8.28 15.10 0.49
N ASP A 56 7.07 14.72 0.83
CA ASP A 56 6.54 13.39 0.61
C ASP A 56 5.46 13.39 -0.47
N TYR A 57 5.45 12.34 -1.29
CA TYR A 57 4.45 12.08 -2.32
C TYR A 57 3.68 10.81 -1.98
N TYR A 58 2.37 10.88 -2.12
CA TYR A 58 1.47 9.75 -1.86
C TYR A 58 0.63 9.49 -3.09
N LEU A 59 0.64 8.24 -3.56
CA LEU A 59 -0.08 7.78 -4.74
C LEU A 59 -1.11 6.73 -4.36
N THR A 60 -2.25 6.78 -5.02
CA THR A 60 -3.23 5.69 -5.07
C THR A 60 -3.73 5.52 -6.49
N SER A 61 -4.38 4.40 -6.79
CA SER A 61 -4.88 4.06 -8.12
C SER A 61 -6.15 3.24 -8.05
N SER A 62 -6.82 3.08 -9.20
CA SER A 62 -7.94 2.15 -9.33
C SER A 62 -7.54 0.75 -8.87
N SER A 63 -8.36 0.14 -8.04
CA SER A 63 -8.14 -1.24 -7.56
C SER A 63 -9.29 -2.18 -7.94
N PHE A 64 -10.34 -1.63 -8.53
CA PHE A 64 -11.52 -2.39 -8.97
C PHE A 64 -12.07 -3.28 -7.85
N ASN A 65 -12.18 -4.58 -8.09
CA ASN A 65 -12.63 -5.58 -7.13
C ASN A 65 -11.49 -6.15 -6.25
N CYS A 66 -10.24 -5.72 -6.48
CA CYS A 66 -9.09 -6.24 -5.74
C CYS A 66 -9.07 -5.73 -4.30
N LEU A 67 -8.83 -6.64 -3.36
CA LEU A 67 -8.66 -6.32 -1.94
C LEU A 67 -7.31 -6.83 -1.42
N PRO A 68 -6.64 -6.06 -0.56
CA PRO A 68 -6.99 -4.71 -0.11
C PRO A 68 -6.89 -3.70 -1.25
N GLY A 69 -7.92 -2.86 -1.36
CA GLY A 69 -8.04 -1.84 -2.42
C GLY A 69 -7.47 -0.49 -2.01
N LEU A 70 -7.32 0.41 -2.98
CA LEU A 70 -6.72 1.73 -2.81
C LEU A 70 -5.37 1.63 -2.11
N GLN A 71 -4.43 0.92 -2.73
CA GLN A 71 -3.06 0.82 -2.23
C GLN A 71 -2.47 2.23 -2.09
N ILE A 72 -1.78 2.48 -0.99
CA ILE A 72 -1.10 3.74 -0.76
C ILE A 72 0.39 3.52 -0.96
N LEU A 73 0.95 4.24 -1.93
CA LEU A 73 2.37 4.26 -2.19
C LEU A 73 2.96 5.58 -1.72
N HIS A 74 4.19 5.52 -1.25
CA HIS A 74 4.95 6.67 -0.79
C HIS A 74 6.25 6.80 -1.59
N SER A 75 6.62 8.03 -1.91
CA SER A 75 7.89 8.38 -2.55
C SER A 75 8.42 9.72 -2.04
N LYS A 76 9.73 9.94 -2.15
CA LYS A 76 10.41 11.22 -1.95
C LYS A 76 10.78 11.92 -3.26
N ASP A 77 10.73 11.21 -4.39
CA ASP A 77 11.30 11.64 -5.66
C ASP A 77 10.43 11.34 -6.89
N LEU A 78 9.24 10.74 -6.71
CA LEU A 78 8.32 10.29 -7.76
C LEU A 78 8.86 9.15 -8.64
N VAL A 79 10.03 8.60 -8.33
CA VAL A 79 10.68 7.50 -9.04
C VAL A 79 10.69 6.24 -8.20
N ASN A 80 11.15 6.40 -6.95
CA ASN A 80 11.26 5.29 -5.99
C ASN A 80 10.01 5.23 -5.11
N TRP A 81 9.15 4.24 -5.35
CA TRP A 81 7.88 4.07 -4.67
C TRP A 81 7.87 2.86 -3.76
N THR A 82 7.25 3.00 -2.59
CA THR A 82 7.06 1.93 -1.61
C THR A 82 5.59 1.85 -1.22
N ILE A 83 5.00 0.66 -1.26
CA ILE A 83 3.65 0.42 -0.74
C ILE A 83 3.71 0.52 0.78
N ILE A 84 2.93 1.43 1.37
CA ILE A 84 2.89 1.67 2.81
C ILE A 84 1.59 1.26 3.47
N GLY A 85 0.55 0.98 2.71
CA GLY A 85 -0.76 0.58 3.21
C GLY A 85 -1.80 0.44 2.11
N ALA A 86 -3.04 0.30 2.54
CA ALA A 86 -4.21 0.32 1.67
C ALA A 86 -5.41 0.92 2.42
N ALA A 87 -6.21 1.72 1.74
CA ALA A 87 -7.31 2.45 2.35
C ALA A 87 -8.60 1.64 2.46
N VAL A 88 -8.84 0.69 1.55
CA VAL A 88 -10.02 -0.17 1.55
C VAL A 88 -9.62 -1.61 1.87
N ARG A 89 -9.98 -2.07 3.07
CA ARG A 89 -9.68 -3.44 3.51
C ARG A 89 -10.80 -4.44 3.20
N TYR A 90 -12.02 -3.94 3.08
CA TYR A 90 -13.21 -4.75 2.85
C TYR A 90 -14.02 -4.12 1.72
N ALA A 91 -14.78 -4.93 1.00
CA ALA A 91 -15.69 -4.42 -0.03
C ALA A 91 -16.73 -3.47 0.59
N LEU A 92 -16.94 -2.32 -0.06
CA LEU A 92 -17.93 -1.31 0.32
C LEU A 92 -18.85 -1.05 -0.90
N PRO A 93 -20.16 -1.27 -0.79
CA PRO A 93 -20.84 -1.98 0.29
C PRO A 93 -20.41 -3.43 0.40
N PRO A 94 -20.73 -4.12 1.52
CA PRO A 94 -20.40 -5.53 1.69
C PRO A 94 -20.91 -6.37 0.52
N VAL A 95 -20.08 -7.25 0.01
CA VAL A 95 -20.47 -8.16 -1.09
C VAL A 95 -21.40 -9.21 -0.53
N THR A 96 -22.61 -9.27 -1.05
CA THR A 96 -23.60 -10.30 -0.72
C THR A 96 -23.67 -11.42 -1.77
N ASP A 97 -23.14 -11.18 -2.96
CA ASP A 97 -23.04 -12.14 -4.05
C ASP A 97 -21.60 -12.65 -4.15
N VAL A 98 -21.45 -13.96 -4.17
CA VAL A 98 -20.15 -14.66 -4.25
C VAL A 98 -19.66 -14.88 -5.68
N ARG A 99 -20.37 -14.38 -6.69
CA ARG A 99 -19.91 -14.48 -8.08
C ARG A 99 -18.66 -13.64 -8.29
N PRO A 100 -17.65 -14.17 -8.99
CA PRO A 100 -16.50 -13.38 -9.38
C PRO A 100 -16.93 -12.19 -10.24
N GLU A 101 -16.51 -11.00 -9.85
CA GLU A 101 -16.68 -9.76 -10.61
C GLU A 101 -15.32 -9.23 -11.02
N HIS A 102 -15.28 -8.53 -12.15
CA HIS A 102 -14.07 -7.90 -12.65
C HIS A 102 -14.39 -6.48 -13.14
N GLY A 103 -13.50 -5.54 -12.81
CA GLY A 103 -13.58 -4.19 -13.33
C GLY A 103 -14.62 -3.27 -12.69
N ASN A 104 -15.29 -3.69 -11.61
CA ASN A 104 -16.24 -2.86 -10.86
C ASN A 104 -15.61 -2.24 -9.61
N ARG A 105 -16.37 -1.44 -8.85
CA ARG A 105 -16.14 -0.91 -7.51
C ARG A 105 -15.20 0.29 -7.45
N VAL A 106 -13.89 0.12 -7.39
CA VAL A 106 -12.97 1.23 -7.10
C VAL A 106 -12.37 1.77 -8.39
N TRP A 107 -12.95 2.86 -8.90
CA TRP A 107 -12.51 3.53 -10.12
C TRP A 107 -11.93 4.90 -9.85
N ALA A 108 -10.87 5.23 -10.57
CA ALA A 108 -10.25 6.56 -10.69
C ALA A 108 -10.27 7.37 -9.37
N PRO A 109 -9.53 6.95 -8.36
CA PRO A 109 -9.51 7.61 -7.07
C PRO A 109 -8.83 8.98 -7.15
N SER A 110 -9.19 9.86 -6.21
CA SER A 110 -8.54 11.16 -6.03
C SER A 110 -8.06 11.30 -4.60
N ILE A 111 -6.74 11.41 -4.39
CA ILE A 111 -6.14 11.59 -3.08
C ILE A 111 -5.80 13.06 -2.83
N ARG A 112 -6.20 13.58 -1.67
CA ARG A 112 -5.90 14.96 -1.25
C ARG A 112 -5.51 14.99 0.22
N HIS A 113 -4.74 16.02 0.58
CA HIS A 113 -4.41 16.32 1.97
C HIS A 113 -4.92 17.71 2.33
N HIS A 114 -5.69 17.81 3.42
CA HIS A 114 -6.26 19.05 3.90
C HIS A 114 -6.40 19.03 5.42
N ASN A 115 -6.02 20.12 6.08
CA ASN A 115 -6.14 20.29 7.54
C ASN A 115 -5.57 19.11 8.36
N GLY A 116 -4.44 18.54 7.91
CA GLY A 116 -3.78 17.44 8.63
C GLY A 116 -4.38 16.07 8.43
N GLU A 117 -5.32 15.91 7.49
CA GLU A 117 -5.93 14.63 7.14
C GLU A 117 -5.81 14.37 5.64
N PHE A 118 -5.64 13.11 5.28
CA PHE A 118 -5.76 12.61 3.92
C PHE A 118 -7.21 12.24 3.63
N TYR A 119 -7.64 12.50 2.41
CA TYR A 119 -8.94 12.15 1.86
C TYR A 119 -8.76 11.41 0.56
N ILE A 120 -9.47 10.32 0.36
CA ILE A 120 -9.55 9.63 -0.93
C ILE A 120 -11.00 9.52 -1.32
N PHE A 121 -11.32 10.04 -2.49
CA PHE A 121 -12.62 9.88 -3.15
C PHE A 121 -12.46 8.91 -4.31
N TRP A 122 -13.45 8.08 -4.56
CA TRP A 122 -13.49 7.23 -5.76
C TRP A 122 -14.92 7.01 -6.23
N GLY A 123 -15.07 6.66 -7.50
CA GLY A 123 -16.34 6.23 -8.08
C GLY A 123 -16.51 4.71 -8.04
N ASP A 124 -17.72 4.29 -7.76
CA ASP A 124 -18.21 2.96 -8.06
C ASP A 124 -19.31 3.12 -9.10
N PRO A 125 -19.24 2.45 -10.28
CA PRO A 125 -20.17 2.70 -11.38
C PRO A 125 -21.63 2.40 -11.02
N ASP A 126 -21.87 1.51 -10.07
CA ASP A 126 -23.20 1.05 -9.70
C ASP A 126 -23.72 1.70 -8.40
N GLN A 127 -22.81 2.14 -7.51
CA GLN A 127 -23.14 2.58 -6.16
C GLN A 127 -22.93 4.10 -5.94
N GLY A 128 -22.14 4.76 -6.77
CA GLY A 128 -21.89 6.19 -6.69
C GLY A 128 -20.49 6.56 -6.20
N VAL A 129 -20.38 7.66 -5.46
CA VAL A 129 -19.09 8.18 -4.99
C VAL A 129 -18.90 7.87 -3.51
N PHE A 130 -17.74 7.31 -3.19
CA PHE A 130 -17.31 7.00 -1.83
C PHE A 130 -16.16 7.90 -1.39
N MET A 131 -15.95 7.98 -0.09
CA MET A 131 -14.85 8.70 0.52
C MET A 131 -14.36 7.97 1.77
N VAL A 132 -13.04 7.96 1.94
CA VAL A 132 -12.38 7.59 3.19
C VAL A 132 -11.38 8.65 3.58
N LYS A 133 -11.05 8.74 4.86
CA LYS A 133 -10.03 9.67 5.37
C LYS A 133 -9.15 9.03 6.44
N ALA A 134 -7.96 9.59 6.62
CA ALA A 134 -7.03 9.20 7.67
C ALA A 134 -6.08 10.36 8.03
N LYS A 135 -5.59 10.39 9.26
CA LYS A 135 -4.50 11.31 9.66
C LYS A 135 -3.14 10.79 9.24
N ASP A 136 -2.93 9.48 9.33
CA ASP A 136 -1.72 8.82 8.86
C ASP A 136 -2.03 8.13 7.52
N PRO A 137 -1.25 8.34 6.46
CA PRO A 137 -1.48 7.69 5.17
C PRO A 137 -1.37 6.16 5.24
N LYS A 138 -0.73 5.61 6.27
CA LYS A 138 -0.72 4.16 6.56
C LYS A 138 -2.05 3.66 7.14
N GLY A 139 -2.94 4.57 7.57
CA GLY A 139 -4.20 4.31 8.23
C GLY A 139 -4.12 4.39 9.76
N PRO A 140 -5.19 4.04 10.47
CA PRO A 140 -6.43 3.46 9.89
C PRO A 140 -7.22 4.48 9.07
N TRP A 141 -7.84 4.01 8.01
CA TRP A 141 -8.76 4.76 7.17
C TRP A 141 -10.21 4.52 7.59
N SER A 142 -11.05 5.54 7.60
CA SER A 142 -12.46 5.49 8.03
C SER A 142 -13.36 6.29 7.09
#